data_fc0cb2f60ac7553d703da0c6aac95e23
#
_entry.id   fc0cb2f60ac7553d703da0c6aac95e23
#
_cell.length_a   1.000
_cell.length_b   1.000
_cell.length_c   1.000
_cell.angle_alpha   90.00
_cell.angle_beta   90.00
_cell.angle_gamma   90.00
#
_symmetry.space_group_name_H-M   'P 1'
#
loop_
_entity.id
_entity.type
_entity.pdbx_description
1 polymer ?
#
loop_
_entity_poly.entity_id
_entity_poly.type
_entity_poly.pdbx_seq_one_letter_code
_entity_poly.pdbx_strand_id
1 'polypeptide(L)'
;SRGGGHLIVPAGIWLTGPIVLKSNIDLHIEKGAVVLFSPDVELYPLVETVFEGLDTRRCQSPVSGRNLTNVAITGQGAIDGNGHFWRPLKREKVTESVWKQTIARGGVYKRPTYWFPYPQTLKGDTISNMNVPQNLTTEEEWQSVRHFLRPVMVSLIECKNVWLQGVIFQNSPAWNLHPLMCENVLIEEVQVRNPSYAQNGD
;
A
#
# COMPACT_ATOMS: atom_id res chain seq x y z
N SER A 1 -20.40 -8.48 -13.32
CA SER A 1 -19.57 -8.33 -14.52
C SER A 1 -19.65 -9.60 -15.36
N ARG A 2 -19.90 -9.46 -16.63
CA ARG A 2 -19.96 -10.59 -17.56
C ARG A 2 -18.57 -10.79 -18.18
N GLY A 3 -17.81 -11.78 -17.74
CA GLY A 3 -16.68 -12.34 -18.45
C GLY A 3 -15.31 -11.66 -18.31
N GLY A 4 -15.18 -10.52 -17.66
CA GLY A 4 -13.89 -9.83 -17.51
C GLY A 4 -13.73 -8.61 -18.43
N GLY A 5 -12.52 -8.06 -18.53
CA GLY A 5 -12.26 -6.89 -19.36
C GLY A 5 -10.84 -6.35 -19.26
N HIS A 6 -10.55 -5.47 -20.18
CA HIS A 6 -9.33 -4.67 -20.23
C HIS A 6 -9.70 -3.23 -19.86
N LEU A 7 -9.29 -2.79 -18.68
CA LEU A 7 -9.56 -1.45 -18.16
C LEU A 7 -8.34 -0.56 -18.43
N ILE A 8 -8.48 0.37 -19.35
CA ILE A 8 -7.40 1.28 -19.74
C ILE A 8 -7.45 2.55 -18.88
N VAL A 9 -6.32 2.88 -18.26
CA VAL A 9 -6.08 4.17 -17.63
C VAL A 9 -5.21 5.01 -18.58
N PRO A 10 -5.79 6.02 -19.25
CA PRO A 10 -5.06 6.81 -20.24
C PRO A 10 -4.08 7.78 -19.58
N ALA A 11 -3.15 8.35 -20.37
CA ALA A 11 -2.18 9.33 -19.90
C ALA A 11 -2.84 10.45 -19.08
N GLY A 12 -2.22 10.82 -17.95
CA GLY A 12 -2.74 11.81 -16.99
C GLY A 12 -2.53 11.38 -15.55
N ILE A 13 -3.00 12.20 -14.61
CA ILE A 13 -2.95 11.89 -13.16
C ILE A 13 -4.36 11.56 -12.69
N TRP A 14 -4.53 10.36 -12.14
CA TRP A 14 -5.81 9.80 -11.72
C TRP A 14 -5.79 9.56 -10.21
N LEU A 15 -6.43 10.44 -9.45
CA LEU A 15 -6.57 10.27 -8.00
C LEU A 15 -7.70 9.28 -7.70
N THR A 16 -7.41 8.27 -6.88
CA THR A 16 -8.37 7.22 -6.52
C THR A 16 -8.22 6.75 -5.08
N GLY A 17 -9.26 6.13 -4.54
CA GLY A 17 -9.18 5.26 -3.36
C GLY A 17 -8.73 3.84 -3.74
N PRO A 18 -8.83 2.88 -2.80
CA PRO A 18 -8.45 1.49 -3.05
C PRO A 18 -9.17 0.86 -4.24
N ILE A 19 -8.43 0.10 -5.04
CA ILE A 19 -8.94 -0.67 -6.18
C ILE A 19 -8.97 -2.14 -5.79
N VAL A 20 -10.16 -2.75 -5.80
CA VAL A 20 -10.36 -4.18 -5.60
C VAL A 20 -10.55 -4.85 -6.96
N LEU A 21 -9.55 -5.61 -7.39
CA LEU A 21 -9.58 -6.31 -8.67
C LEU A 21 -10.65 -7.41 -8.68
N LYS A 22 -11.00 -7.86 -9.87
CA LYS A 22 -11.90 -8.99 -10.12
C LYS A 22 -11.22 -9.98 -11.05
N SER A 23 -11.73 -11.21 -11.08
CA SER A 23 -11.22 -12.21 -12.03
C SER A 23 -11.43 -11.77 -13.48
N ASN A 24 -10.51 -12.18 -14.35
CA ASN A 24 -10.49 -11.90 -15.78
C ASN A 24 -10.37 -10.38 -16.11
N ILE A 25 -9.66 -9.62 -15.27
CA ILE A 25 -9.40 -8.18 -15.49
C ILE A 25 -7.91 -7.96 -15.76
N ASP A 26 -7.65 -7.17 -16.77
CA ASP A 26 -6.38 -6.48 -16.97
C ASP A 26 -6.58 -4.98 -16.68
N LEU A 27 -5.87 -4.48 -15.67
CA LEU A 27 -5.74 -3.06 -15.36
C LEU A 27 -4.53 -2.51 -16.13
N HIS A 28 -4.78 -1.90 -17.27
CA HIS A 28 -3.74 -1.39 -18.15
C HIS A 28 -3.46 0.10 -17.91
N ILE A 29 -2.23 0.40 -17.50
CA ILE A 29 -1.79 1.76 -17.19
C ILE A 29 -0.95 2.28 -18.35
N GLU A 30 -1.53 3.15 -19.18
CA GLU A 30 -0.83 3.68 -20.36
C GLU A 30 0.43 4.47 -20.00
N LYS A 31 1.36 4.55 -20.94
CA LYS A 31 2.54 5.41 -20.81
C LYS A 31 2.12 6.87 -20.55
N GLY A 32 2.68 7.47 -19.50
CA GLY A 32 2.31 8.82 -19.07
C GLY A 32 1.08 8.89 -18.15
N ALA A 33 0.46 7.75 -17.82
CA ALA A 33 -0.54 7.66 -16.76
C ALA A 33 0.10 7.49 -15.40
N VAL A 34 -0.45 8.17 -14.39
CA VAL A 34 -0.13 7.98 -12.98
C VAL A 34 -1.43 7.73 -12.22
N VAL A 35 -1.60 6.54 -11.69
CA VAL A 35 -2.65 6.22 -10.72
C VAL A 35 -2.13 6.62 -9.36
N LEU A 36 -2.63 7.74 -8.82
CA LEU A 36 -2.24 8.28 -7.53
C LEU A 36 -3.26 7.90 -6.46
N PHE A 37 -2.83 7.20 -5.45
CA PHE A 37 -3.71 6.82 -4.35
C PHE A 37 -3.92 7.97 -3.36
N SER A 38 -5.16 8.12 -2.90
CA SER A 38 -5.58 9.20 -2.00
C SER A 38 -4.79 9.18 -0.70
N PRO A 39 -4.38 10.35 -0.18
CA PRO A 39 -3.81 10.47 1.16
C PRO A 39 -4.88 10.37 2.26
N ASP A 40 -6.16 10.38 1.91
CA ASP A 40 -7.25 10.23 2.87
C ASP A 40 -7.33 8.79 3.36
N VAL A 41 -6.81 8.55 4.56
CA VAL A 41 -6.76 7.23 5.18
C VAL A 41 -8.15 6.67 5.52
N GLU A 42 -9.18 7.50 5.56
CA GLU A 42 -10.55 7.06 5.80
C GLU A 42 -11.13 6.24 4.64
N LEU A 43 -10.57 6.39 3.45
CA LEU A 43 -10.94 5.58 2.29
C LEU A 43 -10.43 4.14 2.35
N TYR A 44 -9.58 3.80 3.32
CA TYR A 44 -8.92 2.48 3.44
C TYR A 44 -9.45 1.74 4.67
N PRO A 45 -10.59 1.03 4.57
CA PRO A 45 -11.14 0.29 5.70
C PRO A 45 -10.17 -0.77 6.21
N LEU A 46 -10.30 -1.16 7.48
CA LEU A 46 -9.61 -2.34 7.99
C LEU A 46 -10.22 -3.60 7.38
N VAL A 47 -9.36 -4.46 6.87
CA VAL A 47 -9.75 -5.73 6.25
C VAL A 47 -8.92 -6.88 6.81
N GLU A 48 -9.53 -8.07 6.85
CA GLU A 48 -8.83 -9.31 7.17
C GLU A 48 -7.77 -9.61 6.10
N THR A 49 -6.57 -9.89 6.53
CA THR A 49 -5.44 -10.15 5.64
C THR A 49 -4.37 -11.00 6.33
N VAL A 50 -3.30 -11.29 5.61
CA VAL A 50 -2.11 -11.95 6.14
C VAL A 50 -0.94 -10.97 6.07
N PHE A 51 -0.17 -10.86 7.14
CA PHE A 51 1.05 -10.07 7.20
C PHE A 51 2.10 -10.83 8.01
N GLU A 52 3.33 -10.90 7.52
CA GLU A 52 4.41 -11.68 8.16
C GLU A 52 4.04 -13.18 8.37
N GLY A 53 3.17 -13.73 7.52
CA GLY A 53 2.71 -15.13 7.61
C GLY A 53 1.63 -15.38 8.66
N LEU A 54 1.09 -14.35 9.30
CA LEU A 54 0.04 -14.46 10.32
C LEU A 54 -1.23 -13.72 9.90
N ASP A 55 -2.37 -14.28 10.29
CA ASP A 55 -3.66 -13.62 10.09
C ASP A 55 -3.75 -12.38 10.96
N THR A 56 -4.23 -11.29 10.38
CA THR A 56 -4.36 -10.00 11.03
C THR A 56 -5.36 -9.10 10.29
N ARG A 57 -5.54 -7.88 10.80
CA ARG A 57 -6.25 -6.82 10.09
C ARG A 57 -5.29 -5.68 9.76
N ARG A 58 -5.42 -5.14 8.56
CA ARG A 58 -4.68 -3.96 8.11
C ARG A 58 -5.58 -3.08 7.25
N CYS A 59 -5.17 -1.85 7.01
CA CYS A 59 -5.86 -1.01 6.05
C CYS A 59 -5.89 -1.68 4.67
N GLN A 60 -6.99 -1.51 3.96
CA GLN A 60 -7.18 -1.99 2.59
C GLN A 60 -5.99 -1.58 1.72
N SER A 61 -5.43 -2.53 1.00
CA SER A 61 -4.34 -2.25 0.06
C SER A 61 -4.79 -1.33 -1.08
N PRO A 62 -3.94 -0.41 -1.53
CA PRO A 62 -4.22 0.40 -2.73
C PRO A 62 -4.72 -0.45 -3.90
N VAL A 63 -4.05 -1.55 -4.20
CA VAL A 63 -4.55 -2.55 -5.15
C VAL A 63 -4.64 -3.90 -4.46
N SER A 64 -5.78 -4.57 -4.55
CA SER A 64 -5.96 -5.86 -3.90
C SER A 64 -6.82 -6.83 -4.70
N GLY A 65 -6.62 -8.12 -4.43
CA GLY A 65 -7.41 -9.21 -4.95
C GLY A 65 -7.22 -10.48 -4.11
N ARG A 66 -8.30 -11.24 -3.91
CA ARG A 66 -8.25 -12.53 -3.22
C ARG A 66 -9.08 -13.55 -3.97
N ASN A 67 -8.56 -14.78 -4.09
CA ASN A 67 -9.21 -15.90 -4.78
C ASN A 67 -9.60 -15.56 -6.24
N LEU A 68 -8.74 -14.80 -6.94
CA LEU A 68 -9.01 -14.37 -8.32
C LEU A 68 -8.28 -15.26 -9.32
N THR A 69 -8.83 -15.31 -10.54
CA THR A 69 -8.20 -16.01 -11.67
C THR A 69 -8.06 -15.06 -12.85
N ASN A 70 -6.93 -15.17 -13.56
CA ASN A 70 -6.60 -14.34 -14.73
C ASN A 70 -6.63 -12.84 -14.39
N VAL A 71 -5.67 -12.41 -13.58
CA VAL A 71 -5.55 -11.02 -13.15
C VAL A 71 -4.27 -10.43 -13.72
N ALA A 72 -4.36 -9.28 -14.33
CA ALA A 72 -3.22 -8.57 -14.85
C ALA A 72 -3.19 -7.10 -14.41
N ILE A 73 -1.97 -6.57 -14.27
CA ILE A 73 -1.69 -5.14 -14.18
C ILE A 73 -0.57 -4.89 -15.18
N THR A 74 -0.89 -4.20 -16.27
CA THR A 74 0.02 -4.07 -17.43
C THR A 74 0.24 -2.61 -17.82
N GLY A 75 1.15 -2.37 -18.77
CA GLY A 75 1.40 -1.06 -19.36
C GLY A 75 2.72 -0.46 -18.97
N GLN A 76 2.90 0.84 -19.26
CA GLN A 76 4.15 1.58 -19.04
C GLN A 76 3.95 2.84 -18.17
N GLY A 77 2.83 2.94 -17.50
CA GLY A 77 2.53 4.00 -16.55
C GLY A 77 3.01 3.70 -15.13
N ALA A 78 2.59 4.52 -14.19
CA ALA A 78 2.97 4.39 -12.79
C ALA A 78 1.75 4.25 -11.87
N ILE A 79 1.91 3.46 -10.84
CA ILE A 79 0.99 3.35 -9.70
C ILE A 79 1.74 3.91 -8.49
N ASP A 80 1.23 5.00 -7.91
CA ASP A 80 1.84 5.71 -6.79
C ASP A 80 0.98 5.52 -5.53
N GLY A 81 1.51 4.80 -4.56
CA GLY A 81 0.83 4.51 -3.29
C GLY A 81 0.76 5.68 -2.32
N ASN A 82 1.36 6.84 -2.67
CA ASN A 82 1.37 8.05 -1.85
C ASN A 82 1.84 7.81 -0.40
N GLY A 83 2.76 6.88 -0.25
CA GLY A 83 3.16 6.28 1.02
C GLY A 83 3.75 7.25 2.05
N HIS A 84 4.15 8.45 1.64
CA HIS A 84 4.68 9.46 2.57
C HIS A 84 3.59 10.01 3.53
N PHE A 85 2.32 9.78 3.25
CA PHE A 85 1.23 10.05 4.20
C PHE A 85 1.04 8.92 5.23
N TRP A 86 1.61 7.77 4.98
CA TRP A 86 1.51 6.61 5.84
C TRP A 86 2.75 6.37 6.70
N ARG A 87 3.93 6.65 6.14
CA ARG A 87 5.20 6.23 6.70
C ARG A 87 5.70 7.17 7.78
N PRO A 88 6.23 6.64 8.88
CA PRO A 88 7.02 7.42 9.83
C PRO A 88 8.34 7.87 9.18
N LEU A 89 8.96 8.88 9.75
CA LEU A 89 10.22 9.41 9.26
C LEU A 89 11.25 9.54 10.39
N LYS A 90 12.45 9.04 10.13
CA LYS A 90 13.61 9.22 11.01
C LYS A 90 14.48 10.34 10.46
N ARG A 91 14.83 11.32 11.30
CA ARG A 91 15.59 12.51 10.91
C ARG A 91 16.93 12.17 10.29
N GLU A 92 17.64 11.17 10.84
CA GLU A 92 18.95 10.74 10.36
C GLU A 92 18.95 10.13 8.94
N LYS A 93 17.77 9.84 8.38
CA LYS A 93 17.62 9.26 7.04
C LYS A 93 17.36 10.28 5.94
N VAL A 94 17.22 11.55 6.28
CA VAL A 94 16.84 12.61 5.33
C VAL A 94 17.63 13.87 5.54
N THR A 95 17.62 14.74 4.52
CA THR A 95 18.19 16.09 4.63
C THR A 95 17.34 16.97 5.55
N GLU A 96 17.95 18.01 6.07
CA GLU A 96 17.24 19.00 6.92
C GLU A 96 16.03 19.62 6.20
N SER A 97 16.14 19.85 4.90
CA SER A 97 15.03 20.38 4.09
C SER A 97 13.85 19.42 4.05
N VAL A 98 14.09 18.13 3.73
CA VAL A 98 13.04 17.10 3.71
C VAL A 98 12.43 16.92 5.09
N TRP A 99 13.25 16.95 6.15
CA TRP A 99 12.76 16.87 7.52
C TRP A 99 11.79 18.00 7.83
N LYS A 100 12.21 19.26 7.60
CA LYS A 100 11.39 20.45 7.86
C LYS A 100 10.07 20.44 7.06
N GLN A 101 10.14 20.10 5.78
CA GLN A 101 8.93 19.98 4.93
C GLN A 101 7.96 18.92 5.43
N THR A 102 8.50 17.78 5.90
CA THR A 102 7.66 16.70 6.39
C THR A 102 6.94 17.08 7.68
N ILE A 103 7.67 17.58 8.67
CA ILE A 103 7.09 17.94 9.98
C ILE A 103 6.17 19.15 9.92
N ALA A 104 6.32 20.02 8.93
CA ALA A 104 5.42 21.17 8.71
C ALA A 104 3.97 20.73 8.39
N ARG A 105 3.77 19.47 7.99
CA ARG A 105 2.43 18.89 7.77
C ARG A 105 1.68 18.56 9.07
N GLY A 106 2.30 18.76 10.23
CA GLY A 106 1.76 18.32 11.53
C GLY A 106 2.33 16.96 11.94
N GLY A 107 1.50 16.14 12.60
CA GLY A 107 1.91 14.83 13.12
C GLY A 107 2.42 14.89 14.56
N VAL A 108 3.02 13.80 15.01
CA VAL A 108 3.49 13.62 16.40
C VAL A 108 4.89 13.01 16.43
N TYR A 109 5.56 13.11 17.59
CA TYR A 109 6.90 12.58 17.76
C TYR A 109 6.90 11.44 18.78
N LYS A 110 7.52 10.31 18.43
CA LYS A 110 7.92 9.27 19.39
C LYS A 110 9.13 9.72 20.21
N ARG A 111 10.05 10.45 19.55
CA ARG A 111 11.25 11.11 20.11
C ARG A 111 11.65 12.24 19.14
N PRO A 112 12.47 13.19 19.55
CA PRO A 112 12.82 14.37 18.73
C PRO A 112 13.32 14.10 17.31
N THR A 113 13.80 12.89 17.05
CA THR A 113 14.32 12.46 15.75
C THR A 113 13.45 11.41 15.04
N TYR A 114 12.25 11.11 15.58
CA TYR A 114 11.37 10.11 15.01
C TYR A 114 9.93 10.61 14.99
N TRP A 115 9.48 11.02 13.82
CA TRP A 115 8.19 11.59 13.53
C TRP A 115 7.20 10.55 12.98
N PHE A 116 5.94 10.69 13.34
CA PHE A 116 4.81 9.92 12.83
C PHE A 116 3.73 10.83 12.24
N PRO A 117 3.08 10.44 11.14
CA PRO A 117 2.06 11.27 10.49
C PRO A 117 0.80 11.47 11.35
N TYR A 118 0.46 10.50 12.20
CA TYR A 118 -0.78 10.51 13.01
C TYR A 118 -0.53 10.04 14.44
N PRO A 119 -1.33 10.53 15.43
CA PRO A 119 -1.27 10.04 16.81
C PRO A 119 -1.57 8.53 16.94
N GLN A 120 -2.50 8.01 16.13
CA GLN A 120 -2.84 6.59 16.10
C GLN A 120 -1.66 5.72 15.63
N THR A 121 -0.79 6.25 14.76
CA THR A 121 0.44 5.58 14.35
C THR A 121 1.37 5.39 15.55
N LEU A 122 1.52 6.41 16.39
CA LEU A 122 2.31 6.33 17.61
C LEU A 122 1.72 5.33 18.61
N LYS A 123 0.40 5.32 18.77
CA LYS A 123 -0.28 4.35 19.63
C LYS A 123 -0.03 2.91 19.17
N GLY A 124 -0.18 2.64 17.86
CA GLY A 124 0.07 1.33 17.29
C GLY A 124 1.51 0.85 17.46
N ASP A 125 2.48 1.76 17.35
CA ASP A 125 3.92 1.46 17.52
C ASP A 125 4.29 0.98 18.95
N THR A 126 3.41 1.19 19.93
CA THR A 126 3.62 0.75 21.32
C THR A 126 2.98 -0.60 21.66
N ILE A 127 2.22 -1.18 20.75
CA ILE A 127 1.53 -2.46 20.97
C ILE A 127 2.54 -3.62 20.80
N SER A 128 2.41 -4.64 21.64
CA SER A 128 3.13 -5.90 21.47
C SER A 128 2.76 -6.55 20.14
N ASN A 129 3.76 -7.05 19.40
CA ASN A 129 3.58 -7.58 18.04
C ASN A 129 2.88 -6.60 17.10
N MET A 130 3.29 -5.35 17.16
CA MET A 130 2.66 -4.21 16.48
C MET A 130 2.40 -4.40 14.98
N ASN A 131 3.21 -5.20 14.26
CA ASN A 131 2.98 -5.49 12.84
C ASN A 131 1.80 -6.43 12.63
N VAL A 132 1.59 -7.37 13.56
CA VAL A 132 0.52 -8.36 13.57
C VAL A 132 -0.09 -8.42 14.97
N PRO A 133 -0.87 -7.40 15.40
CA PRO A 133 -1.44 -7.35 16.74
C PRO A 133 -2.31 -8.58 17.02
N GLN A 134 -2.02 -9.28 18.12
CA GLN A 134 -2.76 -10.49 18.53
C GLN A 134 -3.76 -10.22 19.68
N ASN A 135 -3.63 -9.06 20.35
CA ASN A 135 -4.37 -8.77 21.57
C ASN A 135 -5.47 -7.71 21.38
N LEU A 136 -5.76 -7.31 20.15
CA LEU A 136 -6.87 -6.41 19.85
C LEU A 136 -8.12 -7.25 19.63
N THR A 137 -9.16 -7.03 20.43
CA THR A 137 -10.37 -7.86 20.42
C THR A 137 -11.62 -7.12 19.98
N THR A 138 -11.67 -5.81 20.19
CA THR A 138 -12.84 -4.98 19.81
C THR A 138 -12.56 -4.15 18.55
N GLU A 139 -13.61 -3.76 17.87
CA GLU A 139 -13.52 -2.88 16.70
C GLU A 139 -12.90 -1.53 17.08
N GLU A 140 -13.24 -0.99 18.25
CA GLU A 140 -12.69 0.27 18.75
C GLU A 140 -11.18 0.20 18.98
N GLU A 141 -10.69 -0.93 19.50
CA GLU A 141 -9.25 -1.16 19.66
C GLU A 141 -8.54 -1.16 18.33
N TRP A 142 -9.05 -1.90 17.33
CA TRP A 142 -8.50 -1.93 15.99
C TRP A 142 -8.51 -0.53 15.33
N GLN A 143 -9.63 0.18 15.40
CA GLN A 143 -9.74 1.53 14.85
C GLN A 143 -8.78 2.52 15.53
N SER A 144 -8.53 2.35 16.84
CA SER A 144 -7.65 3.24 17.59
C SER A 144 -6.18 3.21 17.12
N VAL A 145 -5.77 2.17 16.40
CA VAL A 145 -4.40 2.00 15.87
C VAL A 145 -4.36 1.91 14.34
N ARG A 146 -5.48 2.12 13.68
CA ARG A 146 -5.68 1.92 12.23
C ARG A 146 -4.56 2.55 11.38
N HIS A 147 -4.16 3.78 11.66
CA HIS A 147 -3.13 4.48 10.90
C HIS A 147 -1.72 3.87 11.02
N PHE A 148 -1.49 3.04 12.04
CA PHE A 148 -0.29 2.24 12.15
C PHE A 148 -0.31 1.01 11.25
N LEU A 149 -1.48 0.45 11.00
CA LEU A 149 -1.70 -0.77 10.22
C LEU A 149 -1.64 -0.47 8.72
N ARG A 150 -0.51 0.09 8.29
CA ARG A 150 -0.26 0.50 6.91
C ARG A 150 -0.48 -0.67 5.94
N PRO A 151 -1.16 -0.45 4.80
CA PRO A 151 -1.37 -1.49 3.82
C PRO A 151 -0.08 -1.79 3.04
N VAL A 152 0.06 -3.02 2.54
CA VAL A 152 0.95 -3.29 1.40
C VAL A 152 0.35 -2.66 0.16
N MET A 153 1.16 -2.31 -0.83
CA MET A 153 0.67 -1.57 -2.00
C MET A 153 -0.18 -2.44 -2.92
N VAL A 154 0.32 -3.61 -3.30
CA VAL A 154 -0.40 -4.60 -4.11
C VAL A 154 -0.49 -5.90 -3.33
N SER A 155 -1.69 -6.25 -2.90
CA SER A 155 -1.96 -7.49 -2.16
C SER A 155 -2.80 -8.44 -3.01
N LEU A 156 -2.17 -9.51 -3.50
CA LEU A 156 -2.83 -10.57 -4.24
C LEU A 156 -2.70 -11.86 -3.44
N ILE A 157 -3.82 -12.39 -2.95
CA ILE A 157 -3.83 -13.55 -2.07
C ILE A 157 -4.61 -14.69 -2.74
N GLU A 158 -3.99 -15.87 -2.81
CA GLU A 158 -4.63 -17.07 -3.38
C GLU A 158 -5.15 -16.87 -4.81
N CYS A 159 -4.43 -16.04 -5.60
CA CYS A 159 -4.78 -15.76 -6.99
C CYS A 159 -4.07 -16.74 -7.95
N LYS A 160 -4.68 -16.97 -9.09
CA LYS A 160 -4.17 -17.87 -10.13
C LYS A 160 -4.05 -17.16 -11.47
N ASN A 161 -2.94 -17.40 -12.18
CA ASN A 161 -2.60 -16.75 -13.44
C ASN A 161 -2.53 -15.21 -13.24
N VAL A 162 -1.51 -14.77 -12.52
CA VAL A 162 -1.24 -13.36 -12.23
C VAL A 162 -0.15 -12.85 -13.18
N TRP A 163 -0.40 -11.73 -13.86
CA TRP A 163 0.57 -11.10 -14.75
C TRP A 163 0.76 -9.62 -14.40
N LEU A 164 1.98 -9.26 -14.00
CA LEU A 164 2.40 -7.88 -13.76
C LEU A 164 3.48 -7.52 -14.79
N GLN A 165 3.22 -6.52 -15.65
CA GLN A 165 4.11 -6.24 -16.78
C GLN A 165 4.28 -4.75 -17.02
N GLY A 166 5.55 -4.27 -17.04
CA GLY A 166 5.97 -2.96 -17.52
C GLY A 166 5.69 -1.78 -16.57
N VAL A 167 4.81 -1.94 -15.60
CA VAL A 167 4.32 -0.87 -14.72
C VAL A 167 5.38 -0.49 -13.68
N ILE A 168 5.41 0.81 -13.33
CA ILE A 168 6.21 1.34 -12.23
C ILE A 168 5.33 1.38 -10.98
N PHE A 169 5.70 0.64 -9.93
CA PHE A 169 5.08 0.71 -8.61
C PHE A 169 5.96 1.56 -7.69
N GLN A 170 5.42 2.66 -7.17
CA GLN A 170 6.23 3.60 -6.40
C GLN A 170 5.53 4.13 -5.14
N ASN A 171 6.32 4.64 -4.19
CA ASN A 171 5.82 5.26 -2.95
C ASN A 171 4.85 4.37 -2.17
N SER A 172 5.17 3.11 -1.95
CA SER A 172 4.30 2.19 -1.19
C SER A 172 4.10 2.64 0.26
N PRO A 173 2.91 2.43 0.84
CA PRO A 173 2.66 2.70 2.26
C PRO A 173 3.48 1.80 3.19
N ALA A 174 3.66 0.53 2.83
CA ALA A 174 4.51 -0.48 3.48
C ALA A 174 5.22 -1.29 2.40
N TRP A 175 5.19 -2.63 2.42
CA TRP A 175 5.72 -3.47 1.33
C TRP A 175 5.06 -3.14 -0.01
N ASN A 176 5.78 -3.40 -1.10
CA ASN A 176 5.30 -3.01 -2.42
C ASN A 176 4.44 -4.10 -3.06
N LEU A 177 5.04 -5.17 -3.58
CA LEU A 177 4.33 -6.26 -4.22
C LEU A 177 4.25 -7.46 -3.30
N HIS A 178 3.05 -7.95 -3.03
CA HIS A 178 2.80 -9.06 -2.12
C HIS A 178 1.84 -10.10 -2.75
N PRO A 179 2.32 -10.89 -3.71
CA PRO A 179 1.61 -12.09 -4.14
C PRO A 179 1.82 -13.20 -3.09
N LEU A 180 0.75 -13.59 -2.41
CA LEU A 180 0.78 -14.60 -1.35
C LEU A 180 -0.04 -15.82 -1.77
N MET A 181 0.56 -17.02 -1.71
CA MET A 181 -0.09 -18.29 -2.09
C MET A 181 -0.73 -18.24 -3.49
N CYS A 182 -0.12 -17.51 -4.41
CA CYS A 182 -0.55 -17.40 -5.79
C CYS A 182 0.06 -18.49 -6.66
N GLU A 183 -0.64 -18.91 -7.71
CA GLU A 183 -0.19 -19.86 -8.72
C GLU A 183 0.01 -19.19 -10.07
N ASN A 184 1.04 -19.59 -10.83
CA ASN A 184 1.36 -19.04 -12.15
C ASN A 184 1.50 -17.51 -12.14
N VAL A 185 2.49 -17.02 -11.41
CA VAL A 185 2.79 -15.59 -11.30
C VAL A 185 3.91 -15.23 -12.25
N LEU A 186 3.64 -14.33 -13.19
CA LEU A 186 4.64 -13.74 -14.07
C LEU A 186 4.80 -12.25 -13.72
N ILE A 187 6.02 -11.84 -13.42
CA ILE A 187 6.38 -10.44 -13.16
C ILE A 187 7.55 -10.11 -14.07
N GLU A 188 7.33 -9.23 -15.04
CA GLU A 188 8.34 -8.89 -16.02
C GLU A 188 8.38 -7.38 -16.33
N GLU A 189 9.57 -6.84 -16.56
CA GLU A 189 9.80 -5.43 -16.87
C GLU A 189 9.23 -4.44 -15.84
N VAL A 190 8.88 -4.91 -14.65
CA VAL A 190 8.32 -4.11 -13.57
C VAL A 190 9.42 -3.33 -12.87
N GLN A 191 9.11 -2.11 -12.46
CA GLN A 191 10.00 -1.30 -11.64
C GLN A 191 9.35 -1.01 -10.28
N VAL A 192 10.09 -1.26 -9.21
CA VAL A 192 9.69 -0.85 -7.85
C VAL A 192 10.56 0.32 -7.42
N ARG A 193 9.93 1.46 -7.10
CA ARG A 193 10.64 2.69 -6.75
C ARG A 193 10.11 3.25 -5.42
N ASN A 194 10.95 3.20 -4.39
CA ASN A 194 10.67 3.86 -3.13
C ASN A 194 11.81 4.80 -2.73
N PRO A 195 11.54 5.90 -2.00
CA PRO A 195 12.62 6.72 -1.45
C PRO A 195 13.54 5.87 -0.56
N SER A 196 14.84 6.15 -0.59
CA SER A 196 15.84 5.42 0.22
C SER A 196 15.57 5.46 1.73
N TYR A 197 14.79 6.42 2.18
CA TYR A 197 14.36 6.58 3.57
C TYR A 197 13.00 5.93 3.85
N ALA A 198 12.38 5.27 2.85
CA ALA A 198 11.10 4.62 3.06
C ALA A 198 11.21 3.50 4.09
N GLN A 199 10.35 3.54 5.09
CA GLN A 199 10.28 2.52 6.13
C GLN A 199 9.44 1.34 5.59
N ASN A 200 10.06 0.16 5.45
CA ASN A 200 9.41 -1.05 4.89
C ASN A 200 8.78 -0.81 3.51
N GLY A 201 9.53 -0.20 2.60
CA GLY A 201 9.09 0.09 1.23
C GLY A 201 9.66 -0.89 0.20
N ASP A 202 10.10 -2.05 0.61
CA ASP A 202 10.67 -3.15 -0.16
C ASP A 202 9.62 -4.01 -0.87
#